data_3b1d04b1f61f121f86ac1f4d0d943781
#
_entry.id   3b1d04b1f61f121f86ac1f4d0d943781
#
_cell.length_a   1.000
_cell.length_b   1.000
_cell.length_c   1.000
_cell.angle_alpha   90.00
_cell.angle_beta   90.00
_cell.angle_gamma   90.00
#
_symmetry.space_group_name_H-M   'P 1'
#
loop_
_entity.id
_entity.type
_entity.pdbx_description
1 polymer ?
#
loop_
_entity_poly.entity_id
_entity_poly.type
_entity_poly.pdbx_seq_one_letter_code
_entity_poly.pdbx_strand_id
1 'polypeptide(L)'
;MNKYICVFFIIIFCFSCNKTPEKTAEKEAATVQKSALQLKKELVAKGFKIFDYVDEKTKDTMLMQQYFIAFLKKGENRSQSKEVADSLQGLHMAHLGKMYELGYADISGPFGDDGDIRGITIYNVPTFEMADSLANSDPMVKAGRLKIEMHPWWAAKGFPLR
;
A
#
# COMPACT_ATOMS: atom_id res chain seq x y z
N MET A 1 -40.10 -41.68 -72.97
CA MET A 1 -39.13 -42.04 -71.91
C MET A 1 -38.92 -40.87 -71.05
N ASN A 2 -39.82 -40.71 -70.07
CA ASN A 2 -39.77 -39.56 -69.17
C ASN A 2 -39.71 -40.07 -67.76
N LYS A 3 -38.67 -39.67 -67.05
CA LYS A 3 -38.52 -39.96 -65.65
C LYS A 3 -38.81 -38.68 -64.87
N TYR A 4 -39.88 -38.66 -64.11
CA TYR A 4 -40.24 -37.63 -63.19
C TYR A 4 -39.45 -37.84 -61.87
N ILE A 5 -38.63 -36.90 -61.51
CA ILE A 5 -37.95 -36.86 -60.23
C ILE A 5 -38.74 -35.95 -59.33
N CYS A 6 -39.42 -36.58 -58.33
CA CYS A 6 -40.05 -35.83 -57.22
C CYS A 6 -38.93 -35.31 -56.27
N VAL A 7 -38.80 -34.01 -56.21
CA VAL A 7 -37.95 -33.35 -55.19
C VAL A 7 -38.76 -33.14 -53.93
N PHE A 8 -38.44 -33.89 -52.89
CA PHE A 8 -39.01 -33.73 -51.56
C PHE A 8 -38.27 -32.59 -50.88
N PHE A 9 -38.95 -31.46 -50.66
CA PHE A 9 -38.44 -30.36 -49.85
C PHE A 9 -38.58 -30.70 -48.37
N ILE A 10 -37.50 -31.09 -47.72
CA ILE A 10 -37.48 -31.24 -46.26
C ILE A 10 -37.16 -29.84 -45.68
N ILE A 11 -38.18 -29.22 -45.06
CA ILE A 11 -38.03 -28.01 -44.28
C ILE A 11 -37.48 -28.43 -42.94
N ILE A 12 -36.18 -28.16 -42.71
CA ILE A 12 -35.52 -28.31 -41.43
C ILE A 12 -35.80 -27.05 -40.60
N PHE A 13 -36.69 -27.21 -39.63
CA PHE A 13 -36.90 -26.18 -38.58
C PHE A 13 -35.69 -26.17 -37.67
N CYS A 14 -34.78 -25.26 -37.87
CA CYS A 14 -33.73 -25.00 -36.90
C CYS A 14 -34.34 -24.29 -35.70
N PHE A 15 -34.61 -25.02 -34.62
CA PHE A 15 -34.84 -24.45 -33.30
C PHE A 15 -33.52 -23.84 -32.84
N SER A 16 -33.38 -22.52 -33.02
CA SER A 16 -32.31 -21.75 -32.41
C SER A 16 -32.57 -21.64 -30.92
N CYS A 17 -31.99 -22.53 -30.13
CA CYS A 17 -31.88 -22.35 -28.70
C CYS A 17 -30.90 -21.19 -28.44
N ASN A 18 -31.45 -20.03 -28.22
CA ASN A 18 -30.73 -18.85 -27.72
C ASN A 18 -30.34 -19.13 -26.26
N LYS A 19 -29.19 -19.81 -26.04
CA LYS A 19 -28.56 -19.86 -24.72
C LYS A 19 -27.95 -18.51 -24.47
N THR A 20 -28.64 -17.67 -23.72
CA THR A 20 -28.06 -16.51 -23.04
C THR A 20 -26.87 -17.02 -22.26
N PRO A 21 -25.67 -16.45 -22.42
CA PRO A 21 -24.54 -16.80 -21.56
C PRO A 21 -24.91 -16.33 -20.16
N GLU A 22 -25.18 -17.29 -19.30
CA GLU A 22 -25.29 -17.07 -17.86
C GLU A 22 -23.96 -16.48 -17.42
N LYS A 23 -24.00 -15.18 -17.17
CA LYS A 23 -22.88 -14.42 -16.62
C LYS A 23 -22.59 -15.06 -15.27
N THR A 24 -21.62 -15.96 -15.25
CA THR A 24 -21.04 -16.46 -14.01
C THR A 24 -20.61 -15.24 -13.23
N ALA A 25 -21.41 -14.83 -12.28
CA ALA A 25 -21.04 -13.83 -11.30
C ALA A 25 -19.87 -14.45 -10.54
N GLU A 26 -18.68 -14.07 -10.94
CA GLU A 26 -17.48 -14.25 -10.17
C GLU A 26 -17.79 -13.64 -8.81
N LYS A 27 -17.90 -14.49 -7.82
CA LYS A 27 -18.17 -14.14 -6.44
C LYS A 27 -16.93 -13.44 -5.95
N GLU A 28 -16.84 -12.14 -6.27
CA GLU A 28 -15.92 -11.21 -5.66
C GLU A 28 -16.07 -11.42 -4.15
N ALA A 29 -15.03 -11.98 -3.53
CA ALA A 29 -15.00 -12.14 -2.08
C ALA A 29 -15.14 -10.72 -1.52
N ALA A 30 -16.35 -10.34 -1.13
CA ALA A 30 -16.63 -9.11 -0.46
C ALA A 30 -15.77 -9.10 0.80
N THR A 31 -14.66 -8.37 0.73
CA THR A 31 -13.87 -8.05 1.91
C THR A 31 -14.84 -7.34 2.83
N VAL A 32 -15.25 -8.00 3.90
CA VAL A 32 -16.18 -7.42 4.90
C VAL A 32 -15.47 -6.18 5.44
N GLN A 33 -15.89 -5.02 4.95
CA GLN A 33 -15.32 -3.74 5.37
C GLN A 33 -15.67 -3.55 6.85
N LYS A 34 -14.65 -3.62 7.72
CA LYS A 34 -14.83 -3.42 9.15
C LYS A 34 -15.43 -2.04 9.40
N SER A 35 -16.37 -1.96 10.34
CA SER A 35 -16.89 -0.65 10.76
C SER A 35 -15.76 0.20 11.38
N ALA A 36 -15.86 1.52 11.27
CA ALA A 36 -14.89 2.45 11.88
C ALA A 36 -14.67 2.15 13.37
N LEU A 37 -15.75 1.81 14.10
CA LEU A 37 -15.68 1.48 15.51
C LEU A 37 -14.89 0.18 15.79
N GLN A 38 -15.09 -0.85 14.97
CA GLN A 38 -14.32 -2.11 15.10
C GLN A 38 -12.84 -1.89 14.80
N LEU A 39 -12.52 -1.16 13.73
CA LEU A 39 -11.16 -0.83 13.36
C LEU A 39 -10.46 0.00 14.45
N LYS A 40 -11.16 1.00 15.01
CA LYS A 40 -10.65 1.80 16.15
C LYS A 40 -10.28 0.90 17.33
N LYS A 41 -11.19 0.00 17.75
CA LYS A 41 -10.94 -0.92 18.88
C LYS A 41 -9.71 -1.79 18.64
N GLU A 42 -9.56 -2.35 17.44
CA GLU A 42 -8.42 -3.20 17.09
C GLU A 42 -7.09 -2.43 17.12
N LEU A 43 -7.08 -1.21 16.58
CA LEU A 43 -5.87 -0.39 16.55
C LEU A 43 -5.47 0.06 17.95
N VAL A 44 -6.42 0.51 18.78
CA VAL A 44 -6.16 0.89 20.18
C VAL A 44 -5.65 -0.31 20.99
N ALA A 45 -6.22 -1.50 20.79
CA ALA A 45 -5.75 -2.72 21.44
C ALA A 45 -4.31 -3.11 21.05
N LYS A 46 -3.85 -2.71 19.86
CA LYS A 46 -2.46 -2.85 19.40
C LYS A 46 -1.54 -1.70 19.84
N GLY A 47 -2.03 -0.77 20.63
CA GLY A 47 -1.26 0.37 21.14
C GLY A 47 -1.17 1.58 20.24
N PHE A 48 -1.88 1.60 19.11
CA PHE A 48 -1.90 2.77 18.23
C PHE A 48 -2.68 3.93 18.84
N LYS A 49 -2.23 5.15 18.63
CA LYS A 49 -2.96 6.37 18.98
C LYS A 49 -3.96 6.69 17.87
N ILE A 50 -5.25 6.70 18.24
CA ILE A 50 -6.38 6.92 17.33
C ILE A 50 -7.31 7.96 17.94
N PHE A 51 -7.76 8.93 17.15
CA PHE A 51 -8.98 9.68 17.43
C PHE A 51 -9.92 9.63 16.23
N ASP A 52 -11.18 9.95 16.45
CA ASP A 52 -12.20 10.00 15.41
C ASP A 52 -13.00 11.29 15.49
N TYR A 53 -13.54 11.68 14.35
CA TYR A 53 -14.50 12.77 14.24
C TYR A 53 -15.55 12.42 13.16
N VAL A 54 -16.69 13.11 13.22
CA VAL A 54 -17.73 12.99 12.17
C VAL A 54 -17.52 14.12 11.18
N ASP A 55 -17.35 13.76 9.90
CA ASP A 55 -17.30 14.75 8.83
C ASP A 55 -18.66 15.45 8.70
N GLU A 56 -18.69 16.78 8.71
CA GLU A 56 -19.92 17.56 8.73
C GLU A 56 -20.72 17.42 7.43
N LYS A 57 -20.07 17.17 6.30
CA LYS A 57 -20.71 17.09 4.99
C LYS A 57 -21.21 15.66 4.69
N THR A 58 -20.35 14.67 4.86
CA THR A 58 -20.67 13.26 4.52
C THR A 58 -21.36 12.54 5.65
N LYS A 59 -21.26 13.04 6.90
CA LYS A 59 -21.71 12.40 8.14
C LYS A 59 -21.00 11.07 8.44
N ASP A 60 -19.91 10.78 7.74
CA ASP A 60 -19.08 9.60 7.96
C ASP A 60 -18.17 9.78 9.16
N THR A 61 -17.90 8.69 9.87
CA THR A 61 -16.90 8.69 10.95
C THR A 61 -15.52 8.51 10.34
N MET A 62 -14.69 9.54 10.49
CA MET A 62 -13.30 9.56 10.04
C MET A 62 -12.38 9.12 11.17
N LEU A 63 -11.54 8.13 10.92
CA LEU A 63 -10.51 7.68 11.86
C LEU A 63 -9.18 8.35 11.53
N MET A 64 -8.60 9.03 12.52
CA MET A 64 -7.24 9.60 12.43
C MET A 64 -6.30 8.70 13.23
N GLN A 65 -5.24 8.22 12.58
CA GLN A 65 -4.19 7.43 13.18
C GLN A 65 -2.90 8.25 13.26
N GLN A 66 -2.18 8.13 14.38
CA GLN A 66 -0.82 8.64 14.46
C GLN A 66 0.13 7.66 13.76
N TYR A 67 0.91 8.20 12.84
CA TYR A 67 2.06 7.59 12.17
C TYR A 67 3.33 8.34 12.58
N PHE A 68 4.50 7.88 12.10
CA PHE A 68 5.75 8.58 12.28
C PHE A 68 6.43 8.76 10.93
N ILE A 69 6.70 10.03 10.57
CA ILE A 69 7.46 10.33 9.35
C ILE A 69 8.93 10.45 9.72
N ALA A 70 9.74 9.59 9.12
CA ALA A 70 11.18 9.72 9.13
C ALA A 70 11.63 10.51 7.89
N PHE A 71 12.19 11.68 8.09
CA PHE A 71 12.94 12.40 7.06
C PHE A 71 14.36 11.85 7.02
N LEU A 72 14.74 11.26 5.89
CA LEU A 72 16.08 10.75 5.65
C LEU A 72 16.93 11.91 5.13
N LYS A 73 17.78 12.49 5.99
CA LYS A 73 18.61 13.64 5.66
C LYS A 73 20.03 13.23 5.29
N LYS A 74 20.75 14.11 4.58
CA LYS A 74 22.18 13.91 4.32
C LYS A 74 22.92 13.71 5.64
N GLY A 75 23.61 12.59 5.76
CA GLY A 75 24.50 12.31 6.88
C GLY A 75 25.88 12.97 6.68
N GLU A 76 26.65 13.03 7.76
CA GLU A 76 27.95 13.72 7.78
C GLU A 76 29.06 12.87 7.15
N ASN A 77 28.97 11.55 7.24
CA ASN A 77 29.96 10.64 6.67
C ASN A 77 29.61 10.29 5.22
N ARG A 78 30.23 10.98 4.27
CA ARG A 78 30.04 10.75 2.82
C ARG A 78 31.36 10.47 2.09
N SER A 79 32.42 10.12 2.85
CA SER A 79 33.76 9.83 2.33
C SER A 79 33.97 8.38 1.87
N GLN A 80 32.91 7.54 1.90
CA GLN A 80 32.97 6.16 1.42
C GLN A 80 33.33 6.11 -0.08
N SER A 81 34.09 5.08 -0.50
CA SER A 81 34.34 4.83 -1.92
C SER A 81 33.03 4.59 -2.66
N LYS A 82 33.04 4.69 -3.98
CA LYS A 82 31.86 4.43 -4.80
C LYS A 82 31.31 3.02 -4.56
N GLU A 83 32.18 2.02 -4.49
CA GLU A 83 31.79 0.61 -4.29
C GLU A 83 31.10 0.40 -2.95
N VAL A 84 31.61 1.02 -1.88
CA VAL A 84 31.01 0.98 -0.53
C VAL A 84 29.68 1.73 -0.53
N ALA A 85 29.60 2.88 -1.20
CA ALA A 85 28.36 3.64 -1.30
C ALA A 85 27.26 2.88 -2.06
N ASP A 86 27.62 2.21 -3.15
CA ASP A 86 26.68 1.38 -3.94
C ASP A 86 26.19 0.17 -3.14
N SER A 87 27.09 -0.49 -2.39
CA SER A 87 26.72 -1.58 -1.49
C SER A 87 25.76 -1.12 -0.40
N LEU A 88 26.06 0.02 0.25
CA LEU A 88 25.18 0.62 1.26
C LEU A 88 23.80 0.97 0.68
N GLN A 89 23.75 1.46 -0.57
CA GLN A 89 22.48 1.72 -1.26
C GLN A 89 21.66 0.44 -1.43
N GLY A 90 22.27 -0.67 -1.85
CA GLY A 90 21.59 -1.96 -1.95
C GLY A 90 21.02 -2.45 -0.61
N LEU A 91 21.80 -2.33 0.46
CA LEU A 91 21.36 -2.71 1.81
C LEU A 91 20.23 -1.79 2.33
N HIS A 92 20.30 -0.48 2.01
CA HIS A 92 19.23 0.47 2.32
C HIS A 92 17.92 0.08 1.62
N MET A 93 17.94 -0.20 0.31
CA MET A 93 16.75 -0.62 -0.43
C MET A 93 16.16 -1.92 0.13
N ALA A 94 17.02 -2.89 0.49
CA ALA A 94 16.58 -4.12 1.13
C ALA A 94 15.93 -3.87 2.51
N HIS A 95 16.48 -2.91 3.28
CA HIS A 95 15.90 -2.50 4.57
C HIS A 95 14.51 -1.88 4.39
N LEU A 96 14.33 -0.94 3.46
CA LEU A 96 13.04 -0.32 3.18
C LEU A 96 12.00 -1.37 2.74
N GLY A 97 12.37 -2.29 1.83
CA GLY A 97 11.51 -3.39 1.40
C GLY A 97 11.08 -4.27 2.58
N LYS A 98 12.01 -4.63 3.46
CA LYS A 98 11.72 -5.40 4.67
C LYS A 98 10.75 -4.68 5.62
N MET A 99 10.89 -3.36 5.80
CA MET A 99 9.96 -2.58 6.63
C MET A 99 8.55 -2.61 6.06
N TYR A 100 8.41 -2.53 4.74
CA TYR A 100 7.12 -2.65 4.05
C TYR A 100 6.54 -4.07 4.19
N GLU A 101 7.30 -5.11 3.91
CA GLU A 101 6.87 -6.52 3.99
C GLU A 101 6.40 -6.92 5.40
N LEU A 102 7.05 -6.39 6.44
CA LEU A 102 6.66 -6.61 7.84
C LEU A 102 5.47 -5.73 8.29
N GLY A 103 4.98 -4.82 7.44
CA GLY A 103 3.91 -3.90 7.77
C GLY A 103 4.31 -2.81 8.77
N TYR A 104 5.61 -2.55 8.93
CA TYR A 104 6.12 -1.50 9.80
C TYR A 104 6.17 -0.13 9.12
N ALA A 105 6.25 -0.11 7.79
CA ALA A 105 6.18 1.11 7.00
C ALA A 105 5.18 0.95 5.86
N ASP A 106 4.41 2.00 5.58
CA ASP A 106 3.40 2.00 4.51
C ASP A 106 3.96 2.63 3.21
N ILE A 107 4.83 3.65 3.33
CA ILE A 107 5.33 4.43 2.20
C ILE A 107 6.79 4.78 2.44
N SER A 108 7.63 4.60 1.42
CA SER A 108 9.01 5.10 1.39
C SER A 108 9.32 5.62 -0.01
N GLY A 109 10.08 6.71 -0.09
CA GLY A 109 10.50 7.24 -1.38
C GLY A 109 11.49 8.38 -1.29
N PRO A 110 12.30 8.57 -2.36
CA PRO A 110 13.23 9.68 -2.46
C PRO A 110 12.53 10.98 -2.83
N PHE A 111 13.12 12.13 -2.47
CA PHE A 111 12.78 13.41 -3.08
C PHE A 111 13.43 13.53 -4.47
N GLY A 112 12.74 14.25 -5.37
CA GLY A 112 13.21 14.47 -6.73
C GLY A 112 14.26 15.57 -6.87
N ASP A 113 14.54 16.31 -5.80
CA ASP A 113 15.55 17.35 -5.74
C ASP A 113 16.84 16.86 -5.06
N ASP A 114 17.88 17.71 -5.06
CA ASP A 114 19.17 17.41 -4.41
C ASP A 114 19.35 18.16 -3.07
N GLY A 115 18.24 18.39 -2.35
CA GLY A 115 18.20 19.06 -1.04
C GLY A 115 18.88 18.27 0.08
N ASP A 116 18.80 18.81 1.29
CA ASP A 116 19.29 18.14 2.52
C ASP A 116 18.44 16.90 2.86
N ILE A 117 17.13 16.98 2.64
CA ILE A 117 16.22 15.86 2.82
C ILE A 117 16.26 14.99 1.56
N ARG A 118 16.65 13.71 1.72
CA ARG A 118 16.87 12.76 0.62
C ARG A 118 15.64 11.94 0.30
N GLY A 119 14.76 11.74 1.28
CA GLY A 119 13.55 10.95 1.14
C GLY A 119 12.77 10.90 2.43
N ILE A 120 11.65 10.19 2.41
CA ILE A 120 10.85 9.93 3.59
C ILE A 120 10.52 8.44 3.71
N THR A 121 10.23 8.01 4.95
CA THR A 121 9.53 6.76 5.25
C THR A 121 8.42 7.05 6.25
N ILE A 122 7.21 6.57 5.98
CA ILE A 122 6.07 6.68 6.90
C ILE A 122 5.93 5.36 7.63
N TYR A 123 6.27 5.36 8.92
CA TYR A 123 6.16 4.20 9.80
C TYR A 123 4.75 4.06 10.36
N ASN A 124 4.21 2.85 10.25
CA ASN A 124 2.91 2.44 10.76
C ASN A 124 3.10 1.52 11.98
N VAL A 125 3.60 2.09 13.06
CA VAL A 125 3.91 1.37 14.31
C VAL A 125 3.33 2.14 15.49
N PRO A 126 3.09 1.48 16.66
CA PRO A 126 2.35 2.08 17.75
C PRO A 126 3.12 3.18 18.50
N THR A 127 4.45 3.14 18.54
CA THR A 127 5.23 4.08 19.36
C THR A 127 6.36 4.76 18.59
N PHE A 128 6.74 5.95 19.08
CA PHE A 128 7.88 6.71 18.55
C PHE A 128 9.18 5.93 18.66
N GLU A 129 9.41 5.28 19.80
CA GLU A 129 10.63 4.54 20.08
C GLU A 129 10.81 3.36 19.11
N MET A 130 9.70 2.70 18.76
CA MET A 130 9.73 1.63 17.77
C MET A 130 10.07 2.18 16.38
N ALA A 131 9.42 3.27 15.96
CA ALA A 131 9.69 3.91 14.66
C ALA A 131 11.15 4.38 14.57
N ASP A 132 11.66 5.04 15.61
CA ASP A 132 13.03 5.55 15.68
C ASP A 132 14.05 4.41 15.63
N SER A 133 13.83 3.34 16.41
CA SER A 133 14.69 2.16 16.40
C SER A 133 14.75 1.49 15.02
N LEU A 134 13.59 1.35 14.35
CA LEU A 134 13.52 0.77 13.00
C LEU A 134 14.25 1.65 11.98
N ALA A 135 14.02 2.96 11.99
CA ALA A 135 14.67 3.90 11.08
C ALA A 135 16.18 3.92 11.28
N ASN A 136 16.65 3.94 12.52
CA ASN A 136 18.08 3.95 12.86
C ASN A 136 18.75 2.56 12.66
N SER A 137 17.98 1.49 12.42
CA SER A 137 18.55 0.19 12.06
C SER A 137 19.01 0.10 10.60
N ASP A 138 18.67 1.07 9.76
CA ASP A 138 19.07 1.16 8.37
C ASP A 138 20.60 1.20 8.22
N PRO A 139 21.22 0.36 7.36
CA PRO A 139 22.64 0.34 7.14
C PRO A 139 23.25 1.68 6.68
N MET A 140 22.54 2.50 5.90
CA MET A 140 23.01 3.83 5.50
C MET A 140 23.02 4.82 6.66
N VAL A 141 22.05 4.69 7.59
CA VAL A 141 22.02 5.49 8.82
C VAL A 141 23.16 5.07 9.74
N LYS A 142 23.35 3.76 9.98
CA LYS A 142 24.47 3.24 10.77
C LYS A 142 25.83 3.62 10.24
N ALA A 143 25.98 3.73 8.92
CA ALA A 143 27.21 4.18 8.29
C ALA A 143 27.41 5.71 8.32
N GLY A 144 26.46 6.47 8.90
CA GLY A 144 26.47 7.92 8.95
C GLY A 144 26.29 8.62 7.59
N ARG A 145 25.88 7.87 6.56
CA ARG A 145 25.62 8.42 5.23
C ARG A 145 24.26 9.09 5.12
N LEU A 146 23.31 8.64 5.96
CA LEU A 146 22.02 9.27 6.23
C LEU A 146 21.90 9.54 7.73
N LYS A 147 21.04 10.49 8.09
CA LYS A 147 20.58 10.73 9.45
C LYS A 147 19.06 10.87 9.44
N ILE A 148 18.44 10.50 10.54
CA ILE A 148 16.98 10.51 10.68
C ILE A 148 16.53 11.74 11.46
N GLU A 149 15.48 12.39 10.96
CA GLU A 149 14.69 13.35 11.69
C GLU A 149 13.26 12.81 11.74
N MET A 150 12.76 12.47 12.94
CA MET A 150 11.50 11.76 13.12
C MET A 150 10.41 12.69 13.68
N HIS A 151 9.22 12.66 13.05
CA HIS A 151 8.07 13.44 13.49
C HIS A 151 6.81 12.56 13.63
N PRO A 152 6.04 12.70 14.74
CA PRO A 152 4.69 12.14 14.79
C PRO A 152 3.79 12.90 13.82
N TRP A 153 2.96 12.16 13.09
CA TRP A 153 2.11 12.70 12.06
C TRP A 153 0.72 12.05 12.10
N TRP A 154 -0.32 12.84 11.95
CA TRP A 154 -1.69 12.35 11.93
C TRP A 154 -2.22 12.28 10.52
N ALA A 155 -2.79 11.12 10.15
CA ALA A 155 -3.43 10.92 8.86
C ALA A 155 -4.75 10.18 9.00
N ALA A 156 -5.66 10.46 8.05
CA ALA A 156 -6.92 9.73 7.94
C ALA A 156 -6.65 8.28 7.50
N LYS A 157 -7.18 7.32 8.25
CA LYS A 157 -7.06 5.89 7.93
C LYS A 157 -7.95 5.54 6.74
N GLY A 158 -7.40 4.84 5.76
CA GLY A 158 -8.13 4.38 4.59
C GLY A 158 -8.07 5.32 3.37
N PHE A 159 -7.23 6.36 3.41
CA PHE A 159 -6.98 7.26 2.28
C PHE A 159 -5.62 6.96 1.65
N PRO A 160 -5.54 6.06 0.66
CA PRO A 160 -4.29 5.75 -0.04
C PRO A 160 -3.88 6.89 -0.98
N LEU A 161 -2.61 6.91 -1.37
CA LEU A 161 -2.16 7.70 -2.51
C LEU A 161 -2.88 7.23 -3.78
N ARG A 162 -3.21 8.17 -4.69
CA ARG A 162 -3.89 7.92 -5.97
C ARG A 162 -3.00 8.30 -7.14
#